data_eef195a9358dc98e57bcbd1cf550e950
#
_entry.id   eef195a9358dc98e57bcbd1cf550e950
#
_cell.length_a   1.000
_cell.length_b   1.000
_cell.length_c   1.000
_cell.angle_alpha   90.00
_cell.angle_beta   90.00
_cell.angle_gamma   90.00
#
_symmetry.space_group_name_H-M   'P 1'
#
loop_
_entity.id
_entity.type
_entity.pdbx_description
1 polymer ?
#
loop_
_entity_poly.entity_id
_entity_poly.type
_entity_poly.pdbx_seq_one_letter_code
_entity_poly.pdbx_strand_id
1 'polypeptide(L)'
;TRRLIGGLTTDEIARAFLVPKATIAQRIVRAKKAISKAGTPFEVPQRADLPARLSAVLHVLYLVFNEGHAASSGDDWARPDLCAEALRLTRVLAALVPREAEVHALVALMALQASRLDARIDADGHPVLLPDQDRARWDRGLIDAGLASLAQAQTARGTALPGGYELQAAIAACHALAPTAADTDWARIATLYDQLLALTGSPVVALNRAVAIGMAAGPAAALPLVDALTSDD
;
A
#
# COMPACT_ATOMS: atom_id res chain seq x y z
N THR A 1 -4.76 -3.95 18.15
CA THR A 1 -5.31 -4.65 16.99
C THR A 1 -4.20 -5.16 16.08
N ARG A 2 -3.25 -4.30 15.63
CA ARG A 2 -2.13 -4.66 14.72
C ARG A 2 -1.26 -5.79 15.26
N ARG A 3 -0.91 -5.76 16.56
CA ARG A 3 -0.11 -6.80 17.19
C ARG A 3 -0.86 -8.12 17.40
N LEU A 4 -2.16 -8.05 17.67
CA LEU A 4 -2.96 -9.24 18.02
C LEU A 4 -3.55 -9.94 16.81
N ILE A 5 -3.94 -9.19 15.77
CA ILE A 5 -4.61 -9.72 14.59
C ILE A 5 -3.65 -9.82 13.40
N GLY A 6 -2.76 -8.83 13.24
CA GLY A 6 -1.80 -8.79 12.13
C GLY A 6 -0.46 -9.46 12.41
N GLY A 7 -0.24 -10.06 13.58
CA GLY A 7 1.03 -10.73 13.93
C GLY A 7 2.26 -9.82 14.00
N LEU A 8 2.09 -8.49 13.86
CA LEU A 8 3.22 -7.55 13.80
C LEU A 8 3.86 -7.34 15.17
N THR A 9 5.17 -7.30 15.22
CA THR A 9 5.96 -6.94 16.41
C THR A 9 5.86 -5.43 16.71
N THR A 10 6.26 -5.04 17.92
CA THR A 10 6.30 -3.60 18.29
C THR A 10 7.32 -2.84 17.45
N ASP A 11 8.42 -3.48 17.04
CA ASP A 11 9.46 -2.89 16.20
C ASP A 11 8.95 -2.64 14.76
N GLU A 12 8.30 -3.61 14.16
CA GLU A 12 7.68 -3.49 12.85
C GLU A 12 6.65 -2.35 12.81
N ILE A 13 5.81 -2.27 13.85
CA ILE A 13 4.83 -1.17 13.98
C ILE A 13 5.55 0.18 14.13
N ALA A 14 6.63 0.26 14.91
CA ALA A 14 7.36 1.50 15.14
C ALA A 14 7.99 2.02 13.83
N ARG A 15 8.59 1.13 13.04
CA ARG A 15 9.15 1.47 11.73
C ARG A 15 8.08 1.90 10.74
N ALA A 16 6.96 1.19 10.67
CA ALA A 16 5.85 1.54 9.80
C ALA A 16 5.25 2.95 10.07
N PHE A 17 5.43 3.45 11.31
CA PHE A 17 4.99 4.81 11.69
C PHE A 17 6.11 5.83 11.77
N LEU A 18 7.35 5.45 11.45
CA LEU A 18 8.54 6.30 11.56
C LEU A 18 8.67 6.93 12.96
N VAL A 19 8.42 6.16 14.01
CA VAL A 19 8.50 6.63 15.41
C VAL A 19 9.32 5.66 16.26
N PRO A 20 9.94 6.12 17.37
CA PRO A 20 10.72 5.26 18.25
C PRO A 20 9.89 4.09 18.82
N LYS A 21 10.50 2.91 18.96
CA LYS A 21 9.89 1.70 19.56
C LYS A 21 9.23 1.97 20.91
N ALA A 22 9.89 2.76 21.78
CA ALA A 22 9.37 3.12 23.09
C ALA A 22 8.01 3.86 22.99
N THR A 23 7.85 4.72 22.01
CA THR A 23 6.60 5.44 21.75
C THR A 23 5.47 4.49 21.39
N ILE A 24 5.72 3.51 20.52
CA ILE A 24 4.71 2.51 20.16
C ILE A 24 4.41 1.60 21.35
N ALA A 25 5.41 1.15 22.09
CA ALA A 25 5.20 0.34 23.29
C ALA A 25 4.25 1.05 24.28
N GLN A 26 4.50 2.33 24.57
CA GLN A 26 3.61 3.13 25.43
C GLN A 26 2.21 3.30 24.86
N ARG A 27 2.09 3.57 23.54
CA ARG A 27 0.77 3.67 22.88
C ARG A 27 -0.01 2.36 22.97
N ILE A 28 0.64 1.20 22.79
CA ILE A 28 0.02 -0.12 22.94
C ILE A 28 -0.48 -0.34 24.37
N VAL A 29 0.35 -0.02 25.38
CA VAL A 29 -0.04 -0.16 26.80
C VAL A 29 -1.22 0.73 27.14
N ARG A 30 -1.20 2.02 26.72
CA ARG A 30 -2.31 2.96 26.94
C ARG A 30 -3.59 2.50 26.24
N ALA A 31 -3.49 2.02 24.99
CA ALA A 31 -4.64 1.52 24.25
C ALA A 31 -5.25 0.27 24.93
N LYS A 32 -4.43 -0.69 25.36
CA LYS A 32 -4.89 -1.87 26.10
C LYS A 32 -5.60 -1.49 27.37
N LYS A 33 -5.03 -0.55 28.16
CA LYS A 33 -5.63 -0.05 29.40
C LYS A 33 -6.95 0.68 29.15
N ALA A 34 -7.02 1.50 28.09
CA ALA A 34 -8.25 2.21 27.71
C ALA A 34 -9.36 1.24 27.29
N ILE A 35 -9.06 0.23 26.47
CA ILE A 35 -10.01 -0.80 26.02
C ILE A 35 -10.52 -1.60 27.24
N SER A 36 -9.60 -2.04 28.12
CA SER A 36 -9.96 -2.78 29.32
C SER A 36 -10.84 -1.95 30.27
N LYS A 37 -10.53 -0.65 30.42
CA LYS A 37 -11.34 0.26 31.29
C LYS A 37 -12.70 0.60 30.70
N ALA A 38 -12.80 0.69 29.37
CA ALA A 38 -14.03 1.05 28.68
C ALA A 38 -15.07 -0.09 28.71
N GLY A 39 -14.67 -1.33 29.00
CA GLY A 39 -15.57 -2.49 28.98
C GLY A 39 -16.34 -2.63 27.67
N THR A 40 -15.78 -2.11 26.59
CA THR A 40 -16.47 -1.97 25.30
C THR A 40 -16.87 -3.35 24.78
N PRO A 41 -18.15 -3.68 24.68
CA PRO A 41 -18.59 -4.93 24.06
C PRO A 41 -18.16 -4.93 22.59
N PHE A 42 -17.91 -6.12 22.04
CA PHE A 42 -17.72 -6.28 20.59
C PHE A 42 -19.09 -6.09 19.91
N GLU A 43 -19.48 -4.83 19.68
CA GLU A 43 -20.70 -4.49 18.97
C GLU A 43 -20.41 -4.29 17.49
N VAL A 44 -21.35 -4.75 16.66
CA VAL A 44 -21.33 -4.42 15.23
C VAL A 44 -21.50 -2.90 15.11
N PRO A 45 -20.59 -2.19 14.40
CA PRO A 45 -20.67 -0.74 14.30
C PRO A 45 -21.96 -0.31 13.62
N GLN A 46 -22.54 0.79 14.08
CA GLN A 46 -23.67 1.41 13.41
C GLN A 46 -23.23 1.98 12.06
N ARG A 47 -24.16 2.08 11.10
CA ARG A 47 -23.87 2.56 9.74
C ARG A 47 -23.16 3.92 9.72
N ALA A 48 -23.48 4.81 10.64
CA ALA A 48 -22.87 6.13 10.77
C ALA A 48 -21.37 6.09 11.14
N ASP A 49 -20.94 5.05 11.89
CA ASP A 49 -19.55 4.89 12.35
C ASP A 49 -18.66 4.17 11.30
N LEU A 50 -19.29 3.54 10.30
CA LEU A 50 -18.59 2.71 9.31
C LEU A 50 -17.47 3.45 8.58
N PRO A 51 -17.63 4.69 8.05
CA PRO A 51 -16.58 5.34 7.26
C PRO A 51 -15.28 5.55 8.05
N ALA A 52 -15.37 6.06 9.28
CA ALA A 52 -14.19 6.30 10.12
C ALA A 52 -13.51 4.99 10.55
N ARG A 53 -14.30 3.97 10.91
CA ARG A 53 -13.78 2.64 11.28
C ARG A 53 -13.19 1.92 10.08
N LEU A 54 -13.79 2.06 8.90
CA LEU A 54 -13.34 1.45 7.66
C LEU A 54 -11.95 1.96 7.28
N SER A 55 -11.73 3.28 7.29
CA SER A 55 -10.43 3.88 7.04
C SER A 55 -9.33 3.29 7.95
N ALA A 56 -9.62 3.15 9.25
CA ALA A 56 -8.69 2.54 10.19
C ALA A 56 -8.41 1.06 9.89
N VAL A 57 -9.44 0.29 9.48
CA VAL A 57 -9.29 -1.13 9.10
C VAL A 57 -8.44 -1.25 7.84
N LEU A 58 -8.73 -0.47 6.80
CA LEU A 58 -7.95 -0.47 5.55
C LEU A 58 -6.48 -0.15 5.81
N HIS A 59 -6.22 0.86 6.66
CA HIS A 59 -4.85 1.20 7.02
C HIS A 59 -4.12 0.06 7.76
N VAL A 60 -4.82 -0.67 8.65
CA VAL A 60 -4.25 -1.86 9.32
C VAL A 60 -3.93 -2.96 8.32
N LEU A 61 -4.87 -3.29 7.42
CA LEU A 61 -4.68 -4.32 6.39
C LEU A 61 -3.51 -3.97 5.47
N TYR A 62 -3.42 -2.71 5.04
CA TYR A 62 -2.32 -2.21 4.22
C TYR A 62 -0.96 -2.34 4.92
N LEU A 63 -0.88 -2.03 6.22
CA LEU A 63 0.37 -2.18 6.98
C LEU A 63 0.79 -3.64 7.17
N VAL A 64 -0.17 -4.55 7.38
CA VAL A 64 0.12 -5.99 7.44
C VAL A 64 0.64 -6.48 6.10
N PHE A 65 0.01 -6.04 5.01
CA PHE A 65 0.45 -6.35 3.65
C PHE A 65 1.87 -5.84 3.37
N ASN A 66 2.15 -4.58 3.70
CA ASN A 66 3.48 -3.99 3.47
C ASN A 66 4.57 -4.71 4.24
N GLU A 67 4.33 -5.13 5.49
CA GLU A 67 5.28 -5.94 6.24
C GLU A 67 5.51 -7.32 5.58
N GLY A 68 4.48 -7.89 4.97
CA GLY A 68 4.61 -9.11 4.18
C GLY A 68 5.35 -8.89 2.86
N HIS A 69 5.14 -7.73 2.23
CA HIS A 69 5.70 -7.40 0.92
C HIS A 69 7.18 -6.97 0.99
N ALA A 70 7.59 -6.31 2.06
CA ALA A 70 8.96 -5.89 2.33
C ALA A 70 9.20 -6.01 3.83
N ALA A 71 9.67 -7.19 4.26
CA ALA A 71 9.89 -7.47 5.65
C ALA A 71 10.91 -6.49 6.26
N SER A 72 10.52 -5.86 7.37
CA SER A 72 11.38 -4.89 8.05
C SER A 72 12.32 -5.54 9.05
N SER A 73 12.18 -6.86 9.29
CA SER A 73 13.04 -7.67 10.17
C SER A 73 12.90 -9.15 9.88
N GLY A 74 13.95 -9.92 10.19
CA GLY A 74 14.08 -11.34 9.92
C GLY A 74 15.08 -11.61 8.80
N ASP A 75 15.33 -12.87 8.54
CA ASP A 75 16.28 -13.31 7.49
C ASP A 75 15.65 -13.28 6.09
N ASP A 76 14.31 -13.20 6.02
CA ASP A 76 13.55 -13.19 4.77
C ASP A 76 13.16 -11.75 4.37
N TRP A 77 13.41 -11.38 3.12
CA TRP A 77 13.03 -10.09 2.54
C TRP A 77 11.53 -9.91 2.32
N ALA A 78 10.78 -11.00 2.28
CA ALA A 78 9.33 -11.01 2.11
C ALA A 78 8.70 -12.12 2.95
N ARG A 79 7.44 -11.90 3.35
CA ARG A 79 6.59 -12.87 4.06
C ARG A 79 5.31 -13.07 3.27
N PRO A 80 5.31 -13.93 2.24
CA PRO A 80 4.18 -14.12 1.33
C PRO A 80 2.89 -14.53 2.04
N ASP A 81 2.99 -15.27 3.15
CA ASP A 81 1.89 -15.66 4.02
C ASP A 81 1.10 -14.45 4.56
N LEU A 82 1.80 -13.40 5.00
CA LEU A 82 1.16 -12.17 5.46
C LEU A 82 0.49 -11.40 4.30
N CYS A 83 1.13 -11.35 3.13
CA CYS A 83 0.52 -10.75 1.95
C CYS A 83 -0.77 -11.47 1.55
N ALA A 84 -0.73 -12.81 1.51
CA ALA A 84 -1.88 -13.64 1.15
C ALA A 84 -3.04 -13.45 2.15
N GLU A 85 -2.75 -13.45 3.44
CA GLU A 85 -3.78 -13.27 4.48
C GLU A 85 -4.36 -11.84 4.47
N ALA A 86 -3.53 -10.80 4.32
CA ALA A 86 -4.02 -9.42 4.20
C ALA A 86 -4.92 -9.25 2.98
N LEU A 87 -4.53 -9.78 1.82
CA LEU A 87 -5.33 -9.77 0.60
C LEU A 87 -6.64 -10.55 0.77
N ARG A 88 -6.60 -11.74 1.39
CA ARG A 88 -7.80 -12.53 1.70
C ARG A 88 -8.79 -11.76 2.57
N LEU A 89 -8.32 -11.15 3.66
CA LEU A 89 -9.14 -10.37 4.57
C LEU A 89 -9.75 -9.14 3.88
N THR A 90 -8.97 -8.47 3.02
CA THR A 90 -9.45 -7.30 2.27
C THR A 90 -10.52 -7.71 1.24
N ARG A 91 -10.40 -8.89 0.61
CA ARG A 91 -11.43 -9.43 -0.29
C ARG A 91 -12.73 -9.76 0.48
N VAL A 92 -12.63 -10.34 1.67
CA VAL A 92 -13.80 -10.56 2.53
C VAL A 92 -14.48 -9.23 2.88
N LEU A 93 -13.70 -8.22 3.23
CA LEU A 93 -14.23 -6.89 3.51
C LEU A 93 -14.92 -6.28 2.28
N ALA A 94 -14.35 -6.41 1.08
CA ALA A 94 -14.96 -5.93 -0.16
C ALA A 94 -16.33 -6.58 -0.44
N ALA A 95 -16.47 -7.89 -0.12
CA ALA A 95 -17.75 -8.57 -0.23
C ALA A 95 -18.80 -8.06 0.78
N LEU A 96 -18.38 -7.64 1.98
CA LEU A 96 -19.26 -7.10 3.02
C LEU A 96 -19.69 -5.65 2.75
N VAL A 97 -18.84 -4.85 2.09
CA VAL A 97 -19.08 -3.43 1.80
C VAL A 97 -18.86 -3.12 0.31
N PRO A 98 -19.64 -3.69 -0.61
CA PRO A 98 -19.35 -3.68 -2.05
C PRO A 98 -19.45 -2.31 -2.72
N ARG A 99 -19.95 -1.28 -2.01
CA ARG A 99 -20.07 0.09 -2.52
C ARG A 99 -18.90 1.00 -2.12
N GLU A 100 -17.96 0.49 -1.33
CA GLU A 100 -16.85 1.26 -0.81
C GLU A 100 -15.64 1.20 -1.75
N ALA A 101 -15.45 2.25 -2.54
CA ALA A 101 -14.43 2.33 -3.58
C ALA A 101 -13.01 2.03 -3.06
N GLU A 102 -12.62 2.62 -1.93
CA GLU A 102 -11.28 2.45 -1.36
C GLU A 102 -11.01 1.00 -0.86
N VAL A 103 -12.06 0.22 -0.57
CA VAL A 103 -11.88 -1.20 -0.23
C VAL A 103 -11.49 -1.99 -1.48
N HIS A 104 -12.20 -1.79 -2.60
CA HIS A 104 -11.85 -2.42 -3.88
C HIS A 104 -10.49 -1.94 -4.38
N ALA A 105 -10.17 -0.66 -4.19
CA ALA A 105 -8.88 -0.08 -4.52
C ALA A 105 -7.74 -0.72 -3.72
N LEU A 106 -7.93 -1.00 -2.43
CA LEU A 106 -6.94 -1.70 -1.61
C LEU A 106 -6.76 -3.16 -2.04
N VAL A 107 -7.84 -3.86 -2.43
CA VAL A 107 -7.74 -5.20 -3.04
C VAL A 107 -6.90 -5.14 -4.31
N ALA A 108 -7.17 -4.15 -5.18
CA ALA A 108 -6.43 -3.94 -6.42
C ALA A 108 -4.94 -3.70 -6.16
N LEU A 109 -4.61 -2.78 -5.26
CA LEU A 109 -3.24 -2.46 -4.89
C LEU A 109 -2.49 -3.69 -4.39
N MET A 110 -3.08 -4.41 -3.43
CA MET A 110 -2.47 -5.62 -2.87
C MET A 110 -2.28 -6.72 -3.92
N ALA A 111 -3.27 -6.97 -4.78
CA ALA A 111 -3.17 -7.99 -5.81
C ALA A 111 -2.08 -7.66 -6.83
N LEU A 112 -2.03 -6.41 -7.32
CA LEU A 112 -1.01 -5.94 -8.26
C LEU A 112 0.40 -5.95 -7.66
N GLN A 113 0.55 -5.63 -6.38
CA GLN A 113 1.85 -5.73 -5.71
C GLN A 113 2.26 -7.18 -5.43
N ALA A 114 1.31 -8.03 -5.01
CA ALA A 114 1.56 -9.44 -4.74
C ALA A 114 1.91 -10.23 -6.01
N SER A 115 1.39 -9.82 -7.18
CA SER A 115 1.65 -10.50 -8.45
C SER A 115 3.14 -10.64 -8.79
N ARG A 116 3.99 -9.77 -8.26
CA ARG A 116 5.42 -9.74 -8.55
C ARG A 116 6.31 -10.29 -7.43
N LEU A 117 5.74 -10.85 -6.36
CA LEU A 117 6.50 -11.34 -5.20
C LEU A 117 7.60 -12.32 -5.61
N ASP A 118 7.30 -13.27 -6.50
CA ASP A 118 8.25 -14.28 -6.95
C ASP A 118 9.42 -13.71 -7.79
N ALA A 119 9.24 -12.54 -8.40
CA ALA A 119 10.25 -11.85 -9.17
C ALA A 119 11.09 -10.85 -8.36
N ARG A 120 10.73 -10.61 -7.09
CA ARG A 120 11.41 -9.62 -6.23
C ARG A 120 12.72 -10.11 -5.64
N ILE A 121 12.94 -11.40 -5.66
CA ILE A 121 14.12 -12.05 -5.06
C ILE A 121 14.74 -12.94 -6.12
N ASP A 122 16.06 -12.86 -6.26
CA ASP A 122 16.84 -13.74 -7.12
C ASP A 122 17.08 -15.12 -6.49
N ALA A 123 17.82 -15.98 -7.20
CA ALA A 123 18.13 -17.32 -6.74
C ALA A 123 19.05 -17.35 -5.49
N ASP A 124 19.79 -16.27 -5.27
CA ASP A 124 20.73 -16.11 -4.15
C ASP A 124 20.07 -15.41 -2.94
N GLY A 125 18.79 -15.07 -3.05
CA GLY A 125 18.02 -14.41 -1.99
C GLY A 125 18.17 -12.89 -1.95
N HIS A 126 18.75 -12.25 -2.96
CA HIS A 126 18.90 -10.80 -3.00
C HIS A 126 17.69 -10.12 -3.64
N PRO A 127 17.35 -8.88 -3.18
CA PRO A 127 16.24 -8.13 -3.74
C PRO A 127 16.56 -7.66 -5.18
N VAL A 128 15.59 -7.88 -6.08
CA VAL A 128 15.64 -7.44 -7.48
C VAL A 128 14.83 -6.15 -7.63
N LEU A 129 15.44 -5.11 -8.20
CA LEU A 129 14.77 -3.84 -8.47
C LEU A 129 13.67 -4.01 -9.52
N LEU A 130 12.61 -3.21 -9.41
CA LEU A 130 11.44 -3.33 -10.27
C LEU A 130 11.74 -3.29 -11.78
N PRO A 131 12.65 -2.43 -12.29
CA PRO A 131 13.02 -2.45 -13.70
C PRO A 131 13.71 -3.75 -14.17
N ASP A 132 14.40 -4.43 -13.25
CA ASP A 132 15.22 -5.61 -13.53
C ASP A 132 14.46 -6.92 -13.30
N GLN A 133 13.20 -6.84 -12.79
CA GLN A 133 12.39 -8.03 -12.53
C GLN A 133 11.96 -8.71 -13.81
N ASP A 134 12.10 -10.05 -13.84
CA ASP A 134 11.55 -10.89 -14.91
C ASP A 134 10.01 -10.88 -14.84
N ARG A 135 9.38 -10.18 -15.77
CA ARG A 135 7.91 -10.05 -15.85
C ARG A 135 7.22 -11.35 -16.23
N ALA A 136 7.93 -12.34 -16.78
CA ALA A 136 7.38 -13.67 -17.04
C ALA A 136 7.06 -14.43 -15.73
N ARG A 137 7.73 -14.08 -14.64
CA ARG A 137 7.49 -14.62 -13.31
C ARG A 137 6.33 -13.93 -12.55
N TRP A 138 5.75 -12.88 -13.11
CA TRP A 138 4.63 -12.19 -12.47
C TRP A 138 3.35 -13.00 -12.62
N ASP A 139 2.60 -13.14 -11.52
CA ASP A 139 1.32 -13.86 -11.49
C ASP A 139 0.25 -13.09 -12.28
N ARG A 140 -0.08 -13.61 -13.47
CA ARG A 140 -1.09 -13.03 -14.37
C ARG A 140 -2.48 -13.07 -13.76
N GLY A 141 -2.81 -14.11 -13.00
CA GLY A 141 -4.11 -14.22 -12.33
C GLY A 141 -4.30 -13.13 -11.28
N LEU A 142 -3.25 -12.80 -10.53
CA LEU A 142 -3.27 -11.69 -9.58
C LEU A 142 -3.32 -10.33 -10.29
N ILE A 143 -2.65 -10.16 -11.43
CA ILE A 143 -2.74 -8.93 -12.24
C ILE A 143 -4.17 -8.74 -12.72
N ASP A 144 -4.78 -9.74 -13.34
CA ASP A 144 -6.14 -9.65 -13.88
C ASP A 144 -7.17 -9.37 -12.76
N ALA A 145 -7.05 -10.05 -11.62
CA ALA A 145 -7.89 -9.82 -10.46
C ALA A 145 -7.71 -8.41 -9.88
N GLY A 146 -6.48 -7.91 -9.87
CA GLY A 146 -6.15 -6.55 -9.42
C GLY A 146 -6.77 -5.48 -10.34
N LEU A 147 -6.62 -5.63 -11.65
CA LEU A 147 -7.22 -4.73 -12.64
C LEU A 147 -8.75 -4.74 -12.57
N ALA A 148 -9.37 -5.92 -12.42
CA ALA A 148 -10.81 -6.04 -12.23
C ALA A 148 -11.28 -5.32 -10.96
N SER A 149 -10.53 -5.45 -9.84
CA SER A 149 -10.86 -4.76 -8.59
C SER A 149 -10.68 -3.23 -8.72
N LEU A 150 -9.68 -2.78 -9.48
CA LEU A 150 -9.50 -1.34 -9.76
C LEU A 150 -10.68 -0.77 -10.57
N ALA A 151 -11.17 -1.51 -11.56
CA ALA A 151 -12.37 -1.12 -12.32
C ALA A 151 -13.63 -1.07 -11.43
N GLN A 152 -13.75 -2.01 -10.47
CA GLN A 152 -14.83 -1.97 -9.48
C GLN A 152 -14.73 -0.74 -8.56
N ALA A 153 -13.52 -0.39 -8.11
CA ALA A 153 -13.28 0.83 -7.32
C ALA A 153 -13.73 2.08 -8.08
N GLN A 154 -13.35 2.22 -9.34
CA GLN A 154 -13.73 3.33 -10.20
C GLN A 154 -15.25 3.41 -10.41
N THR A 155 -15.89 2.26 -10.60
CA THR A 155 -17.35 2.17 -10.73
C THR A 155 -18.05 2.57 -9.43
N ALA A 156 -17.60 2.08 -8.30
CA ALA A 156 -18.16 2.40 -6.99
C ALA A 156 -17.96 3.88 -6.59
N ARG A 157 -16.84 4.47 -6.99
CA ARG A 157 -16.53 5.88 -6.78
C ARG A 157 -17.42 6.81 -7.60
N GLY A 158 -17.80 6.41 -8.82
CA GLY A 158 -18.56 7.25 -9.74
C GLY A 158 -17.79 8.53 -10.13
N THR A 159 -18.41 9.70 -9.93
CA THR A 159 -17.83 11.01 -10.28
C THR A 159 -16.99 11.65 -9.17
N ALA A 160 -16.87 11.04 -8.00
CA ALA A 160 -16.03 11.55 -6.92
C ALA A 160 -14.53 11.50 -7.30
N LEU A 161 -13.70 12.24 -6.58
CA LEU A 161 -12.24 12.17 -6.77
C LEU A 161 -11.70 10.82 -6.29
N PRO A 162 -10.62 10.31 -6.91
CA PRO A 162 -10.00 9.06 -6.49
C PRO A 162 -9.37 9.21 -5.10
N GLY A 163 -9.48 8.15 -4.31
CA GLY A 163 -8.82 8.08 -3.01
C GLY A 163 -7.37 7.60 -3.08
N GLY A 164 -6.71 7.55 -1.93
CA GLY A 164 -5.29 7.25 -1.86
C GLY A 164 -4.93 5.83 -2.30
N TYR A 165 -5.75 4.83 -2.00
CA TYR A 165 -5.50 3.46 -2.46
C TYR A 165 -5.80 3.30 -3.95
N GLU A 166 -6.81 3.99 -4.47
CA GLU A 166 -7.12 3.97 -5.90
C GLU A 166 -5.97 4.54 -6.73
N LEU A 167 -5.38 5.68 -6.31
CA LEU A 167 -4.23 6.28 -6.99
C LEU A 167 -3.00 5.36 -6.94
N GLN A 168 -2.71 4.76 -5.80
CA GLN A 168 -1.61 3.81 -5.67
C GLN A 168 -1.82 2.54 -6.50
N ALA A 169 -3.05 2.02 -6.56
CA ALA A 169 -3.40 0.88 -7.40
C ALA A 169 -3.26 1.21 -8.90
N ALA A 170 -3.66 2.43 -9.31
CA ALA A 170 -3.48 2.89 -10.68
C ALA A 170 -2.00 3.02 -11.07
N ILE A 171 -1.13 3.48 -10.16
CA ILE A 171 0.33 3.48 -10.36
C ILE A 171 0.85 2.04 -10.53
N ALA A 172 0.44 1.12 -9.65
CA ALA A 172 0.82 -0.28 -9.75
C ALA A 172 0.33 -0.92 -11.06
N ALA A 173 -0.85 -0.55 -11.55
CA ALA A 173 -1.40 -0.99 -12.81
C ALA A 173 -0.57 -0.53 -14.02
N CYS A 174 -0.01 0.69 -14.01
CA CYS A 174 0.88 1.15 -15.07
C CYS A 174 2.12 0.23 -15.23
N HIS A 175 2.66 -0.27 -14.13
CA HIS A 175 3.75 -1.24 -14.16
C HIS A 175 3.29 -2.63 -14.62
N ALA A 176 2.14 -3.08 -14.14
CA ALA A 176 1.62 -4.43 -14.43
C ALA A 176 1.17 -4.60 -15.89
N LEU A 177 0.71 -3.52 -16.51
CA LEU A 177 0.25 -3.51 -17.90
C LEU A 177 1.38 -3.35 -18.91
N ALA A 178 2.54 -2.82 -18.51
CA ALA A 178 3.67 -2.64 -19.40
C ALA A 178 4.33 -4.00 -19.74
N PRO A 179 4.48 -4.36 -21.02
CA PRO A 179 5.12 -5.61 -21.42
C PRO A 179 6.58 -5.70 -20.96
N THR A 180 7.30 -4.60 -21.04
CA THR A 180 8.68 -4.46 -20.55
C THR A 180 8.82 -3.27 -19.62
N ALA A 181 9.94 -3.16 -18.92
CA ALA A 181 10.22 -2.00 -18.06
C ALA A 181 10.29 -0.68 -18.87
N ALA A 182 10.75 -0.74 -20.11
CA ALA A 182 10.84 0.41 -21.01
C ALA A 182 9.45 0.91 -21.47
N ASP A 183 8.46 0.03 -21.52
CA ASP A 183 7.09 0.35 -21.93
C ASP A 183 6.25 0.97 -20.79
N THR A 184 6.83 1.14 -19.60
CA THR A 184 6.11 1.72 -18.46
C THR A 184 5.72 3.17 -18.75
N ASP A 185 4.43 3.47 -18.59
CA ASP A 185 3.89 4.84 -18.79
C ASP A 185 4.25 5.76 -17.61
N TRP A 186 5.48 6.22 -17.61
CA TRP A 186 6.02 7.09 -16.57
C TRP A 186 5.35 8.47 -16.53
N ALA A 187 4.87 8.98 -17.68
CA ALA A 187 4.13 10.24 -17.72
C ALA A 187 2.80 10.11 -16.97
N ARG A 188 2.10 8.99 -17.17
CA ARG A 188 0.89 8.65 -16.42
C ARG A 188 1.17 8.49 -14.93
N ILE A 189 2.24 7.78 -14.57
CA ILE A 189 2.66 7.60 -13.17
C ILE A 189 2.95 8.95 -12.51
N ALA A 190 3.66 9.86 -13.18
CA ALA A 190 3.93 11.20 -12.65
C ALA A 190 2.64 11.96 -12.36
N THR A 191 1.65 11.92 -13.29
CA THR A 191 0.34 12.55 -13.11
C THR A 191 -0.44 11.96 -11.92
N LEU A 192 -0.36 10.64 -11.71
CA LEU A 192 -1.00 9.98 -10.57
C LEU A 192 -0.33 10.37 -9.25
N TYR A 193 1.00 10.52 -9.25
CA TYR A 193 1.72 11.03 -8.08
C TYR A 193 1.42 12.50 -7.79
N ASP A 194 1.13 13.37 -8.79
CA ASP A 194 0.65 14.74 -8.57
C ASP A 194 -0.64 14.73 -7.73
N GLN A 195 -1.59 13.88 -8.12
CA GLN A 195 -2.87 13.75 -7.40
C GLN A 195 -2.67 13.17 -5.99
N LEU A 196 -1.83 12.16 -5.86
CA LEU A 196 -1.55 11.52 -4.57
C LEU A 196 -0.81 12.48 -3.62
N LEU A 197 0.09 13.30 -4.14
CA LEU A 197 0.79 14.32 -3.36
C LEU A 197 -0.17 15.40 -2.88
N ALA A 198 -1.06 15.90 -3.75
CA ALA A 198 -2.09 16.86 -3.37
C ALA A 198 -3.03 16.32 -2.27
N LEU A 199 -3.29 15.00 -2.26
CA LEU A 199 -4.13 14.36 -1.26
C LEU A 199 -3.42 14.13 0.09
N THR A 200 -2.11 13.81 0.06
CA THR A 200 -1.38 13.30 1.25
C THR A 200 -0.40 14.29 1.86
N GLY A 201 0.15 15.22 1.06
CA GLY A 201 1.27 16.07 1.46
C GLY A 201 2.54 15.30 1.87
N SER A 202 2.65 14.00 1.51
CA SER A 202 3.72 13.14 1.99
C SER A 202 5.05 13.39 1.28
N PRO A 203 6.17 13.60 2.01
CA PRO A 203 7.48 13.76 1.39
C PRO A 203 7.94 12.49 0.66
N VAL A 204 7.52 11.30 1.09
CA VAL A 204 7.80 10.04 0.39
C VAL A 204 7.09 10.02 -0.97
N VAL A 205 5.85 10.52 -1.04
CA VAL A 205 5.11 10.64 -2.31
C VAL A 205 5.78 11.67 -3.21
N ALA A 206 6.25 12.79 -2.65
CA ALA A 206 6.97 13.82 -3.41
C ALA A 206 8.29 13.27 -4.01
N LEU A 207 9.04 12.47 -3.26
CA LEU A 207 10.24 11.79 -3.75
C LEU A 207 9.91 10.81 -4.88
N ASN A 208 8.91 9.96 -4.71
CA ASN A 208 8.49 9.02 -5.76
C ASN A 208 7.98 9.74 -7.02
N ARG A 209 7.31 10.88 -6.85
CA ARG A 209 6.94 11.76 -7.95
C ARG A 209 8.16 12.26 -8.72
N ALA A 210 9.19 12.73 -8.02
CA ALA A 210 10.42 13.21 -8.65
C ALA A 210 11.08 12.08 -9.46
N VAL A 211 11.12 10.86 -8.93
CA VAL A 211 11.62 9.68 -9.67
C VAL A 211 10.79 9.45 -10.95
N ALA A 212 9.46 9.48 -10.86
CA ALA A 212 8.58 9.27 -12.02
C ALA A 212 8.79 10.34 -13.10
N ILE A 213 8.97 11.62 -12.70
CA ILE A 213 9.30 12.71 -13.62
C ILE A 213 10.68 12.50 -14.25
N GLY A 214 11.67 12.05 -13.47
CA GLY A 214 13.01 11.73 -14.00
C GLY A 214 12.98 10.60 -15.02
N MET A 215 12.16 9.61 -14.82
CA MET A 215 11.95 8.50 -15.78
C MET A 215 11.20 8.95 -17.04
N ALA A 216 10.26 9.88 -16.91
CA ALA A 216 9.47 10.38 -18.05
C ALA A 216 10.19 11.44 -18.88
N ALA A 217 10.92 12.37 -18.24
CA ALA A 217 11.46 13.57 -18.86
C ALA A 217 12.99 13.73 -18.70
N GLY A 218 13.65 12.75 -18.09
CA GLY A 218 15.09 12.74 -17.86
C GLY A 218 15.50 13.31 -16.49
N PRO A 219 16.74 12.96 -16.03
CA PRO A 219 17.22 13.32 -14.69
C PRO A 219 17.26 14.83 -14.41
N ALA A 220 17.51 15.64 -15.42
CA ALA A 220 17.54 17.11 -15.28
C ALA A 220 16.21 17.71 -14.81
N ALA A 221 15.07 17.07 -15.11
CA ALA A 221 13.76 17.49 -14.65
C ALA A 221 13.48 17.06 -13.19
N ALA A 222 14.12 15.99 -12.71
CA ALA A 222 13.92 15.46 -11.36
C ALA A 222 14.78 16.15 -10.30
N LEU A 223 16.04 16.48 -10.63
CA LEU A 223 17.02 17.01 -9.66
C LEU A 223 16.51 18.19 -8.85
N PRO A 224 15.93 19.26 -9.44
CA PRO A 224 15.43 20.39 -8.66
C PRO A 224 14.33 20.00 -7.66
N LEU A 225 13.53 18.95 -7.97
CA LEU A 225 12.47 18.48 -7.10
C LEU A 225 13.04 17.72 -5.89
N VAL A 226 14.12 16.96 -6.10
CA VAL A 226 14.80 16.25 -5.01
C VAL A 226 15.54 17.24 -4.12
N ASP A 227 16.24 18.24 -4.70
CA ASP A 227 16.96 19.27 -3.95
C ASP A 227 16.01 20.07 -3.04
N ALA A 228 14.81 20.37 -3.53
CA ALA A 228 13.80 21.06 -2.72
C ALA A 228 13.38 20.25 -1.48
N LEU A 229 13.28 18.90 -1.59
CA LEU A 229 12.92 18.03 -0.46
C LEU A 229 14.01 17.93 0.61
N THR A 230 15.27 18.17 0.26
CA THR A 230 16.39 18.13 1.21
C THR A 230 16.62 19.48 1.91
N SER A 231 16.01 20.57 1.41
CA SER A 231 16.16 21.92 1.93
C SER A 231 15.16 22.28 3.04
N ASP A 232 14.13 21.44 3.24
CA ASP A 232 13.05 21.64 4.22
C ASP A 232 13.31 20.94 5.58
N ASP A 233 14.52 20.41 5.80
CA ASP A 233 15.03 19.85 7.08
C ASP A 233 15.92 20.95 7.79
#